data_44b677e9fceaa779a2adbaf6515d07b3
#
_entry.id   44b677e9fceaa779a2adbaf6515d07b3
#
_cell.length_a   1.000
_cell.length_b   1.000
_cell.length_c   1.000
_cell.angle_alpha   90.00
_cell.angle_beta   90.00
_cell.angle_gamma   90.00
#
_symmetry.space_group_name_H-M   'P 1'
#
loop_
_entity.id
_entity.type
_entity.pdbx_description
1 polymer ?
#
loop_
_entity_poly.entity_id
_entity_poly.type
_entity_poly.pdbx_seq_one_letter_code
_entity_poly.pdbx_strand_id
1 'polypeptide(L)'
;MGIIDDLKKWAHPYEDEDEEYEDDFPDLRDRGDTGAFAERRSAERKAEDRRNKVVNINATTQLKVVLVKPERFENASEIADHLKEKRTVVINLESTNKDIARRLIDFLSGVAYAGEGKIKKVAANTYIITPYHVDI
;
A
#
# COMPACT_ATOMS: atom_id res chain seq x y z
N MET A 1 25.27 19.15 8.81
CA MET A 1 24.87 17.79 8.41
C MET A 1 23.38 17.76 8.28
N GLY A 2 22.92 17.62 7.07
CA GLY A 2 21.50 17.72 6.78
C GLY A 2 20.78 16.41 7.05
N ILE A 3 19.54 16.51 7.50
CA ILE A 3 18.58 15.41 7.67
C ILE A 3 18.49 14.53 6.40
N ILE A 4 18.84 15.09 5.24
CA ILE A 4 18.88 14.40 3.95
C ILE A 4 19.98 13.33 3.89
N ASP A 5 21.13 13.55 4.55
CA ASP A 5 22.22 12.57 4.58
C ASP A 5 21.88 11.38 5.48
N ASP A 6 21.20 11.63 6.57
CA ASP A 6 20.70 10.57 7.45
C ASP A 6 19.57 9.78 6.79
N LEU A 7 18.74 10.43 6.00
CA LEU A 7 17.68 9.77 5.24
C LEU A 7 18.24 8.89 4.12
N LYS A 8 19.27 9.36 3.41
CA LYS A 8 19.99 8.57 2.39
C LYS A 8 20.64 7.34 3.00
N LYS A 9 21.28 7.51 4.16
CA LYS A 9 21.92 6.40 4.88
C LYS A 9 20.93 5.36 5.37
N TRP A 10 19.71 5.78 5.68
CA TRP A 10 18.65 4.87 6.07
C TRP A 10 17.95 4.20 4.89
N ALA A 11 17.79 4.92 3.77
CA ALA A 11 17.17 4.38 2.56
C ALA A 11 18.08 3.37 1.83
N HIS A 12 19.41 3.49 2.02
CA HIS A 12 20.41 2.61 1.41
C HIS A 12 21.42 2.12 2.45
N PRO A 13 20.99 1.27 3.42
CA PRO A 13 21.88 0.78 4.48
C PRO A 13 23.00 -0.11 3.97
N TYR A 14 23.04 -0.44 2.69
CA TYR A 14 24.01 -1.36 2.06
C TYR A 14 24.85 -0.73 0.96
N GLU A 15 24.84 0.62 0.82
CA GLU A 15 25.63 1.30 -0.22
C GLU A 15 27.15 1.24 -0.01
N ASP A 16 27.62 0.80 1.15
CA ASP A 16 29.06 0.76 1.49
C ASP A 16 29.73 -0.60 1.25
N GLU A 17 29.03 -1.57 0.72
CA GLU A 17 29.63 -2.82 0.28
C GLU A 17 29.54 -2.89 -1.25
N ASP A 18 30.67 -2.55 -1.91
CA ASP A 18 30.93 -2.77 -3.33
C ASP A 18 30.94 -4.28 -3.66
N GLU A 19 29.94 -5.01 -3.25
CA GLU A 19 29.68 -6.31 -3.83
C GLU A 19 28.79 -6.08 -5.05
N GLU A 20 29.43 -6.10 -6.22
CA GLU A 20 28.74 -6.35 -7.47
C GLU A 20 27.94 -7.62 -7.32
N TYR A 21 26.72 -7.49 -6.81
CA TYR A 21 25.71 -8.49 -7.10
C TYR A 21 25.43 -8.37 -8.58
N GLU A 22 26.16 -9.14 -9.37
CA GLU A 22 25.67 -9.43 -10.71
C GLU A 22 24.21 -9.85 -10.51
N ASP A 23 23.31 -9.01 -11.01
CA ASP A 23 21.89 -9.32 -11.11
C ASP A 23 21.74 -10.59 -11.96
N ASP A 24 22.05 -11.73 -11.35
CA ASP A 24 21.67 -13.03 -11.89
C ASP A 24 20.17 -13.26 -11.59
N PHE A 25 19.39 -12.22 -11.84
CA PHE A 25 17.98 -12.38 -12.05
C PHE A 25 17.83 -13.03 -13.41
N PRO A 26 17.43 -14.30 -13.47
CA PRO A 26 17.13 -14.91 -14.75
C PRO A 26 16.09 -14.03 -15.43
N ASP A 27 16.46 -13.50 -16.59
CA ASP A 27 15.56 -12.69 -17.40
C ASP A 27 14.31 -13.51 -17.71
N LEU A 28 13.27 -13.28 -16.90
CA LEU A 28 11.97 -13.94 -17.05
C LEU A 28 11.29 -13.58 -18.39
N ARG A 29 11.95 -12.74 -19.21
CA ARG A 29 11.47 -12.36 -20.53
C ARG A 29 11.69 -13.43 -21.58
N ASP A 30 12.62 -14.38 -21.38
CA ASP A 30 12.99 -15.38 -22.36
C ASP A 30 12.40 -16.77 -22.09
N ARG A 31 11.46 -16.91 -21.19
CA ARG A 31 10.63 -18.10 -21.13
C ARG A 31 9.42 -17.89 -22.03
N GLY A 32 9.57 -18.29 -23.30
CA GLY A 32 8.53 -18.26 -24.33
C GLY A 32 7.29 -19.11 -24.07
N ASP A 33 6.92 -19.25 -22.79
CA ASP A 33 5.73 -19.99 -22.35
C ASP A 33 4.80 -19.17 -21.43
N THR A 34 4.84 -17.84 -21.57
CA THR A 34 3.93 -16.96 -20.82
C THR A 34 2.54 -16.89 -21.47
N GLY A 35 2.39 -17.38 -22.70
CA GLY A 35 1.11 -17.35 -23.40
C GLY A 35 0.04 -18.20 -22.72
N ALA A 36 0.39 -19.41 -22.28
CA ALA A 36 -0.55 -20.33 -21.64
C ALA A 36 -1.00 -19.84 -20.24
N PHE A 37 -0.11 -19.15 -19.51
CA PHE A 37 -0.44 -18.63 -18.17
C PHE A 37 -1.29 -17.36 -18.24
N ALA A 38 -1.05 -16.52 -19.25
CA ALA A 38 -1.85 -15.32 -19.48
C ALA A 38 -3.26 -15.68 -19.99
N GLU A 39 -3.36 -16.68 -20.84
CA GLU A 39 -4.66 -17.17 -21.32
C GLU A 39 -5.49 -17.84 -20.21
N ARG A 40 -4.85 -18.60 -19.32
CA ARG A 40 -5.55 -19.18 -18.16
C ARG A 40 -6.06 -18.11 -17.21
N ARG A 41 -5.25 -17.09 -16.90
CA ARG A 41 -5.69 -15.97 -16.07
C ARG A 41 -6.79 -15.14 -16.72
N SER A 42 -6.74 -14.94 -18.03
CA SER A 42 -7.79 -14.20 -18.74
C SER A 42 -9.08 -15.02 -18.85
N ALA A 43 -8.98 -16.34 -18.98
CA ALA A 43 -10.14 -17.24 -18.99
C ALA A 43 -10.76 -17.35 -17.59
N GLU A 44 -9.95 -17.43 -16.51
CA GLU A 44 -10.44 -17.42 -15.14
C GLU A 44 -11.08 -16.08 -14.76
N ARG A 45 -10.49 -14.95 -15.16
CA ARG A 45 -11.09 -13.62 -14.98
C ARG A 45 -12.41 -13.48 -15.75
N LYS A 46 -12.49 -13.98 -16.97
CA LYS A 46 -13.75 -14.00 -17.72
C LYS A 46 -14.80 -14.92 -17.10
N ALA A 47 -14.40 -16.05 -16.52
CA ALA A 47 -15.32 -16.96 -15.85
C ALA A 47 -15.80 -16.39 -14.51
N GLU A 48 -14.93 -15.70 -13.76
CA GLU A 48 -15.32 -14.98 -12.55
C GLU A 48 -16.23 -13.79 -12.86
N ASP A 49 -15.93 -13.04 -13.91
CA ASP A 49 -16.75 -11.91 -14.34
C ASP A 49 -18.15 -12.36 -14.80
N ARG A 50 -18.27 -13.52 -15.44
CA ARG A 50 -19.57 -14.12 -15.77
C ARG A 50 -20.34 -14.64 -14.56
N ARG A 51 -19.65 -15.12 -13.52
CA ARG A 51 -20.26 -15.52 -12.27
C ARG A 51 -20.69 -14.33 -11.41
N ASN A 52 -19.93 -13.23 -11.49
CA ASN A 52 -20.22 -11.99 -10.79
C ASN A 52 -21.29 -11.11 -11.48
N LYS A 53 -21.78 -11.48 -12.68
CA LYS A 53 -22.89 -10.78 -13.33
C LYS A 53 -24.25 -10.95 -12.64
N VAL A 54 -24.34 -11.86 -11.69
CA VAL A 54 -25.48 -11.93 -10.74
C VAL A 54 -25.10 -11.14 -9.50
N VAL A 55 -24.54 -9.95 -9.67
CA VAL A 55 -24.28 -9.05 -8.58
C VAL A 55 -25.64 -8.56 -8.06
N ASN A 56 -25.87 -8.81 -6.80
CA ASN A 56 -26.96 -8.21 -6.04
C ASN A 56 -27.00 -6.71 -6.31
N ILE A 57 -27.98 -6.27 -7.06
CA ILE A 57 -28.27 -4.84 -7.33
C ILE A 57 -28.52 -4.08 -6.01
N ASN A 58 -28.72 -4.81 -4.92
CA ASN A 58 -28.94 -4.31 -3.57
C ASN A 58 -27.68 -4.27 -2.68
N ALA A 59 -26.49 -4.55 -3.22
CA ALA A 59 -25.25 -4.35 -2.48
C ALA A 59 -25.01 -2.84 -2.33
N THR A 60 -25.57 -2.26 -1.32
CA THR A 60 -25.18 -0.94 -0.82
C THR A 60 -23.71 -1.04 -0.38
N THR A 61 -22.82 -0.51 -1.19
CA THR A 61 -21.43 -0.34 -0.82
C THR A 61 -21.40 0.68 0.31
N GLN A 62 -21.37 0.20 1.55
CA GLN A 62 -21.21 1.08 2.70
C GLN A 62 -19.76 1.55 2.76
N LEU A 63 -19.54 2.81 2.52
CA LEU A 63 -18.27 3.45 2.79
C LEU A 63 -18.06 3.53 4.31
N LYS A 64 -17.10 2.79 4.82
CA LYS A 64 -16.71 2.86 6.23
C LYS A 64 -15.48 3.75 6.34
N VAL A 65 -15.59 4.81 7.11
CA VAL A 65 -14.49 5.73 7.40
C VAL A 65 -14.14 5.63 8.88
N VAL A 66 -12.87 5.44 9.16
CA VAL A 66 -12.33 5.34 10.53
C VAL A 66 -11.38 6.51 10.74
N LEU A 67 -11.61 7.29 11.80
CA LEU A 67 -10.70 8.32 12.25
C LEU A 67 -9.76 7.77 13.33
N VAL A 68 -8.46 7.87 13.12
CA VAL A 68 -7.44 7.42 14.08
C VAL A 68 -6.50 8.56 14.44
N LYS A 69 -6.07 8.54 15.69
CA LYS A 69 -5.06 9.46 16.25
C LYS A 69 -3.95 8.63 16.89
N PRO A 70 -3.01 8.09 16.08
CA PRO A 70 -1.96 7.25 16.62
C PRO A 70 -0.95 8.08 17.42
N GLU A 71 -0.52 7.57 18.55
CA GLU A 71 0.52 8.17 19.39
C GLU A 71 1.85 7.40 19.27
N ARG A 72 1.77 6.11 18.91
CA ARG A 72 2.91 5.21 18.84
C ARG A 72 2.96 4.48 17.50
N PHE A 73 4.14 4.00 17.16
CA PHE A 73 4.31 3.22 15.95
C PHE A 73 3.57 1.88 15.99
N GLU A 74 3.39 1.29 17.14
CA GLU A 74 2.65 0.04 17.32
C GLU A 74 1.18 0.14 16.83
N ASN A 75 0.60 1.33 16.85
CA ASN A 75 -0.73 1.57 16.31
C ASN A 75 -0.82 1.34 14.78
N ALA A 76 0.32 1.29 14.10
CA ALA A 76 0.37 1.08 12.65
C ALA A 76 -0.28 -0.23 12.21
N SER A 77 -0.14 -1.29 12.99
CA SER A 77 -0.74 -2.59 12.69
C SER A 77 -2.27 -2.55 12.71
N GLU A 78 -2.84 -1.88 13.70
CA GLU A 78 -4.28 -1.69 13.83
C GLU A 78 -4.84 -0.88 12.65
N ILE A 79 -4.14 0.18 12.26
CA ILE A 79 -4.50 0.98 11.09
C ILE A 79 -4.41 0.15 9.80
N ALA A 80 -3.38 -0.66 9.67
CA ALA A 80 -3.22 -1.56 8.54
C ALA A 80 -4.34 -2.60 8.46
N ASP A 81 -4.82 -3.09 9.59
CA ASP A 81 -5.94 -4.02 9.64
C ASP A 81 -7.23 -3.37 9.13
N HIS A 82 -7.49 -2.12 9.48
CA HIS A 82 -8.61 -1.36 8.91
C HIS A 82 -8.50 -1.26 7.38
N LEU A 83 -7.32 -1.02 6.85
CA LEU A 83 -7.09 -0.97 5.39
C LEU A 83 -7.30 -2.34 4.73
N LYS A 84 -6.89 -3.42 5.36
CA LYS A 84 -7.15 -4.79 4.89
C LYS A 84 -8.64 -5.11 4.84
N GLU A 85 -9.40 -4.58 5.78
CA GLU A 85 -10.86 -4.71 5.81
C GLU A 85 -11.58 -3.76 4.83
N LYS A 86 -10.81 -3.09 3.96
CA LYS A 86 -11.32 -2.15 2.94
C LYS A 86 -12.04 -0.94 3.52
N ARG A 87 -11.58 -0.47 4.66
CA ARG A 87 -12.05 0.77 5.28
C ARG A 87 -11.18 1.94 4.86
N THR A 88 -11.79 3.09 4.68
CA THR A 88 -11.07 4.36 4.52
C THR A 88 -10.60 4.83 5.89
N VAL A 89 -9.34 5.20 6.00
CA VAL A 89 -8.74 5.65 7.26
C VAL A 89 -8.32 7.11 7.12
N VAL A 90 -8.77 7.93 8.05
CA VAL A 90 -8.30 9.31 8.23
C VAL A 90 -7.37 9.34 9.43
N ILE A 91 -6.13 9.75 9.22
CA ILE A 91 -5.09 9.77 10.23
C ILE A 91 -4.79 11.19 10.63
N ASN A 92 -5.01 11.51 11.89
CA ASN A 92 -4.62 12.78 12.48
C ASN A 92 -3.33 12.60 13.28
N LEU A 93 -2.28 13.31 12.89
CA LEU A 93 -0.93 13.23 13.47
C LEU A 93 -0.56 14.49 14.27
N GLU A 94 -1.52 15.34 14.62
CA GLU A 94 -1.23 16.59 15.34
C GLU A 94 -0.54 16.36 16.68
N SER A 95 -0.97 15.34 17.41
CA SER A 95 -0.39 14.97 18.72
C SER A 95 0.73 13.94 18.62
N THR A 96 1.09 13.51 17.44
CA THR A 96 2.11 12.49 17.21
C THR A 96 3.48 13.13 17.06
N ASN A 97 4.50 12.52 17.68
CA ASN A 97 5.89 12.93 17.48
C ASN A 97 6.25 12.84 15.99
N LYS A 98 6.99 13.83 15.49
CA LYS A 98 7.37 13.92 14.07
C LYS A 98 8.09 12.68 13.52
N ASP A 99 8.97 12.09 14.32
CA ASP A 99 9.72 10.90 13.90
C ASP A 99 8.79 9.68 13.83
N ILE A 100 7.89 9.54 14.79
CA ILE A 100 6.87 8.49 14.78
C ILE A 100 5.89 8.69 13.63
N ALA A 101 5.43 9.93 13.41
CA ALA A 101 4.54 10.28 12.31
C ALA A 101 5.14 9.90 10.95
N ARG A 102 6.42 10.21 10.73
CA ARG A 102 7.14 9.85 9.50
C ARG A 102 7.19 8.35 9.29
N ARG A 103 7.55 7.59 10.33
CA ARG A 103 7.58 6.12 10.27
C ARG A 103 6.21 5.52 10.00
N LEU A 104 5.17 6.05 10.63
CA LEU A 104 3.79 5.63 10.39
C LEU A 104 3.38 5.84 8.94
N ILE A 105 3.64 7.01 8.38
CA ILE A 105 3.29 7.33 7.00
C ILE A 105 4.09 6.46 6.01
N ASP A 106 5.37 6.23 6.24
CA ASP A 106 6.18 5.36 5.41
C ASP A 106 5.64 3.92 5.39
N PHE A 107 5.34 3.37 6.56
CA PHE A 107 4.77 2.04 6.69
C PHE A 107 3.38 1.95 6.02
N LEU A 108 2.50 2.90 6.32
CA LEU A 108 1.14 2.91 5.78
C LEU A 108 1.09 3.19 4.29
N SER A 109 2.05 3.95 3.76
CA SER A 109 2.21 4.11 2.31
C SER A 109 2.51 2.78 1.63
N GLY A 110 3.37 1.96 2.24
CA GLY A 110 3.65 0.60 1.77
C GLY A 110 2.43 -0.31 1.83
N VAL A 111 1.67 -0.24 2.92
CA VAL A 111 0.42 -1.02 3.06
C VAL A 111 -0.62 -0.59 2.04
N ALA A 112 -0.80 0.71 1.83
CA ALA A 112 -1.71 1.24 0.83
C ALA A 112 -1.31 0.80 -0.58
N TYR A 113 -0.05 0.90 -0.91
CA TYR A 113 0.47 0.46 -2.21
C TYR A 113 0.26 -1.03 -2.45
N ALA A 114 0.53 -1.86 -1.47
CA ALA A 114 0.31 -3.32 -1.55
C ALA A 114 -1.16 -3.68 -1.73
N GLY A 115 -2.07 -2.90 -1.16
CA GLY A 115 -3.51 -3.05 -1.31
C GLY A 115 -4.12 -2.32 -2.50
N GLU A 116 -3.30 -1.74 -3.40
CA GLU A 116 -3.75 -0.91 -4.53
C GLU A 116 -4.57 0.31 -4.09
N GLY A 117 -4.41 0.73 -2.85
CA GLY A 117 -5.04 1.92 -2.30
C GLY A 117 -4.26 3.19 -2.61
N LYS A 118 -4.77 4.29 -2.11
CA LYS A 118 -4.16 5.61 -2.26
C LYS A 118 -3.98 6.28 -0.91
N ILE A 119 -2.93 7.06 -0.78
CA ILE A 119 -2.69 7.92 0.37
C ILE A 119 -2.56 9.36 -0.10
N LYS A 120 -3.23 10.27 0.60
CA LYS A 120 -3.20 11.69 0.29
C LYS A 120 -3.14 12.53 1.56
N LYS A 121 -2.29 13.54 1.55
CA LYS A 121 -2.25 14.54 2.60
C LYS A 121 -3.36 15.57 2.37
N VAL A 122 -4.27 15.69 3.31
CA VAL A 122 -5.43 16.59 3.22
C VAL A 122 -5.29 17.84 4.08
N ALA A 123 -4.40 17.81 5.07
CA ALA A 123 -4.05 18.95 5.92
C ALA A 123 -2.62 18.81 6.42
N ALA A 124 -2.11 19.79 7.18
CA ALA A 124 -0.71 19.80 7.64
C ALA A 124 -0.29 18.52 8.36
N ASN A 125 -1.14 17.96 9.19
CA ASN A 125 -0.88 16.74 9.96
C ASN A 125 -1.99 15.68 9.78
N THR A 126 -2.72 15.74 8.70
CA THR A 126 -3.84 14.83 8.44
C THR A 126 -3.69 14.18 7.08
N TYR A 127 -3.81 12.86 7.06
CA TYR A 127 -3.74 12.03 5.86
C TYR A 127 -5.02 11.22 5.72
N ILE A 128 -5.41 10.97 4.49
CA ILE A 128 -6.47 10.03 4.16
C ILE A 128 -5.88 8.86 3.38
N ILE A 129 -6.22 7.65 3.78
CA ILE A 129 -5.84 6.42 3.08
C ILE A 129 -7.10 5.70 2.66
N THR A 130 -7.22 5.45 1.37
CA THR A 130 -8.38 4.79 0.79
C THR A 130 -8.01 3.43 0.22
N PRO A 131 -8.93 2.45 0.29
CA PRO A 131 -8.76 1.19 -0.40
C PRO A 131 -8.93 1.36 -1.92
N TYR A 132 -8.62 0.31 -2.68
CA TYR A 132 -8.61 0.34 -4.15
C TYR A 132 -9.92 0.76 -4.81
N HIS A 133 -11.05 0.51 -4.17
CA HIS A 133 -12.38 0.79 -4.72
C HIS A 133 -12.92 2.20 -4.40
N VAL A 134 -12.16 2.98 -3.64
CA VAL A 134 -12.52 4.36 -3.26
C VAL A 134 -11.58 5.33 -3.96
N ASP A 135 -12.13 6.31 -4.64
CA ASP A 135 -11.38 7.38 -5.30
C ASP A 135 -11.28 8.63 -4.43
N ILE A 136 -10.14 9.26 -4.49
CA ILE A 136 -9.87 10.54 -3.83
C ILE A 136 -9.17 11.52 -4.76
#